data_53ef30a123d914cbd20db9aefe29dc0e
#
_entry.id   53ef30a123d914cbd20db9aefe29dc0e
#
_cell.length_a   1.000
_cell.length_b   1.000
_cell.length_c   1.000
_cell.angle_alpha   90.00
_cell.angle_beta   90.00
_cell.angle_gamma   90.00
#
_symmetry.space_group_name_H-M   'P 1'
#
loop_
_entity.id
_entity.type
_entity.pdbx_description
1 polymer ?
#
loop_
_entity_poly.entity_id
_entity_poly.type
_entity_poly.pdbx_seq_one_letter_code
_entity_poly.pdbx_strand_id
1 'polypeptide(L)'
;MPTIALTRRLPSPVEVAATQRFTPARNTDDAPWTRADWAACDADAIVCTVTDRIDAAVIASLAPRVRLLANFGVGVSHIDLDAAKARGIAVSNTPDVLTDATADIAMLLLLGAARRAGEGEALMRARTWQGWAPTAMLGTHLGGKTLGIYGMGRIGEATAARAVGFGMRIVYHARSPRHHLGFHAEFIADADAFWPRCYLLSLHAPLTDATRGLIGAAVIERLPPGAIVVNTARGELIDDDALIAALESGRIGAAGLDVFTGEPAFDARYAALPNTFLLPHLGSATTETRTAMGLRALANADAFFGGHEMPDRVV
;
A
#
# COMPACT_ATOMS: atom_id res chain seq x y z
N MET A 1 21.62 -17.44 20.74
CA MET A 1 20.46 -16.68 20.19
C MET A 1 20.59 -16.69 18.69
N PRO A 2 19.51 -16.88 17.90
CA PRO A 2 19.56 -16.78 16.44
C PRO A 2 20.02 -15.39 16.02
N THR A 3 20.73 -15.30 14.89
CA THR A 3 21.11 -14.02 14.29
C THR A 3 20.00 -13.55 13.35
N ILE A 4 19.56 -12.29 13.53
CA ILE A 4 18.55 -11.66 12.67
C ILE A 4 19.14 -10.43 11.99
N ALA A 5 19.11 -10.40 10.67
CA ALA A 5 19.54 -9.22 9.91
C ALA A 5 18.35 -8.28 9.71
N LEU A 6 18.58 -6.98 9.89
CA LEU A 6 17.62 -5.92 9.63
C LEU A 6 18.06 -5.16 8.38
N THR A 7 17.31 -5.26 7.28
CA THR A 7 17.70 -4.61 6.00
C THR A 7 17.58 -3.08 6.06
N ARG A 8 16.84 -2.56 7.02
CA ARG A 8 16.63 -1.12 7.25
C ARG A 8 16.66 -0.82 8.75
N ARG A 9 16.85 0.44 9.11
CA ARG A 9 16.63 0.90 10.49
C ARG A 9 15.15 0.73 10.83
N LEU A 10 14.87 0.21 12.01
CA LEU A 10 13.52 0.04 12.52
C LEU A 10 13.23 1.04 13.65
N PRO A 11 11.96 1.28 13.99
CA PRO A 11 11.62 2.10 15.16
C PRO A 11 12.37 1.62 16.41
N SER A 12 12.88 2.56 17.20
CA SER A 12 13.72 2.26 18.37
C SER A 12 13.17 1.18 19.31
N PRO A 13 11.85 1.13 19.64
CA PRO A 13 11.31 0.04 20.46
C PRO A 13 11.48 -1.35 19.82
N VAL A 14 11.43 -1.42 18.49
CA VAL A 14 11.62 -2.69 17.74
C VAL A 14 13.08 -3.13 17.79
N GLU A 15 14.03 -2.21 17.61
CA GLU A 15 15.45 -2.53 17.68
C GLU A 15 15.87 -2.95 19.09
N VAL A 16 15.29 -2.36 20.13
CA VAL A 16 15.48 -2.78 21.53
C VAL A 16 14.95 -4.21 21.71
N ALA A 17 13.72 -4.48 21.24
CA ALA A 17 13.13 -5.83 21.33
C ALA A 17 13.94 -6.87 20.55
N ALA A 18 14.46 -6.51 19.36
CA ALA A 18 15.33 -7.38 18.58
C ALA A 18 16.61 -7.76 19.36
N THR A 19 17.23 -6.79 20.06
CA THR A 19 18.43 -7.04 20.87
C THR A 19 18.17 -7.97 22.07
N GLN A 20 16.96 -7.92 22.62
CA GLN A 20 16.58 -8.77 23.76
C GLN A 20 16.33 -10.23 23.37
N ARG A 21 15.95 -10.49 22.12
CA ARG A 21 15.48 -11.82 21.64
C ARG A 21 16.45 -12.48 20.68
N PHE A 22 17.25 -11.71 19.97
CA PHE A 22 18.12 -12.13 18.89
C PHE A 22 19.50 -11.49 18.99
N THR A 23 20.44 -11.94 18.15
CA THR A 23 21.66 -11.20 17.84
C THR A 23 21.42 -10.40 16.56
N PRO A 24 21.10 -9.08 16.63
CA PRO A 24 20.75 -8.32 15.45
C PRO A 24 21.99 -7.87 14.66
N ALA A 25 22.02 -8.17 13.37
CA ALA A 25 22.94 -7.57 12.40
C ALA A 25 22.20 -6.39 11.76
N ARG A 26 22.67 -5.16 12.02
CA ARG A 26 21.99 -3.92 11.61
C ARG A 26 22.59 -3.33 10.33
N ASN A 27 21.75 -2.88 9.46
CA ASN A 27 22.14 -1.97 8.37
C ASN A 27 22.30 -0.55 8.94
N THR A 28 23.55 -0.16 9.24
CA THR A 28 23.86 1.12 9.90
C THR A 28 23.65 2.32 8.99
N ASP A 29 23.83 2.13 7.68
CA ASP A 29 23.73 3.21 6.68
C ASP A 29 22.30 3.47 6.22
N ASP A 30 21.37 2.56 6.58
CA ASP A 30 19.95 2.60 6.19
C ASP A 30 19.74 2.72 4.66
N ALA A 31 20.72 2.31 3.88
CA ALA A 31 20.64 2.23 2.43
C ALA A 31 19.97 0.91 1.99
N PRO A 32 19.25 0.88 0.87
CA PRO A 32 18.75 -0.38 0.31
C PRO A 32 19.91 -1.36 0.06
N TRP A 33 19.71 -2.62 0.42
CA TRP A 33 20.72 -3.66 0.20
C TRP A 33 20.97 -3.89 -1.30
N THR A 34 22.24 -3.96 -1.64
CA THR A 34 22.72 -4.40 -2.96
C THR A 34 22.68 -5.94 -3.05
N ARG A 35 22.84 -6.50 -4.25
CA ARG A 35 23.00 -7.95 -4.41
C ARG A 35 24.19 -8.52 -3.63
N ALA A 36 25.25 -7.75 -3.46
CA ALA A 36 26.42 -8.15 -2.68
C ALA A 36 26.08 -8.24 -1.19
N ASP A 37 25.30 -7.30 -0.65
CA ASP A 37 24.86 -7.31 0.74
C ASP A 37 23.98 -8.54 1.05
N TRP A 38 23.05 -8.88 0.13
CA TRP A 38 22.23 -10.09 0.24
C TRP A 38 23.09 -11.36 0.27
N ALA A 39 24.06 -11.47 -0.62
CA ALA A 39 24.95 -12.62 -0.72
C ALA A 39 25.90 -12.74 0.50
N ALA A 40 26.31 -11.61 1.08
CA ALA A 40 27.20 -11.54 2.24
C ALA A 40 26.44 -11.73 3.57
N CYS A 41 25.11 -11.74 3.56
CA CYS A 41 24.30 -11.85 4.78
C CYS A 41 24.48 -13.22 5.44
N ASP A 42 25.11 -13.24 6.62
CA ASP A 42 25.30 -14.42 7.45
C ASP A 42 24.37 -14.39 8.68
N ALA A 43 23.07 -14.48 8.45
CA ALA A 43 22.03 -14.49 9.48
C ALA A 43 21.13 -15.71 9.35
N ASP A 44 20.42 -16.06 10.44
CA ASP A 44 19.44 -17.15 10.45
C ASP A 44 18.08 -16.70 9.91
N ALA A 45 17.75 -15.40 10.07
CA ALA A 45 16.57 -14.75 9.54
C ALA A 45 16.87 -13.33 9.07
N ILE A 46 16.03 -12.81 8.19
CA ILE A 46 16.11 -11.44 7.68
C ILE A 46 14.77 -10.75 7.88
N VAL A 47 14.75 -9.61 8.57
CA VAL A 47 13.62 -8.67 8.54
C VAL A 47 13.81 -7.79 7.32
N CYS A 48 12.99 -8.00 6.31
CA CYS A 48 12.99 -7.25 5.06
C CYS A 48 11.81 -6.29 4.97
N THR A 49 11.88 -5.32 4.07
CA THR A 49 10.86 -4.28 3.87
C THR A 49 10.37 -4.24 2.42
N VAL A 50 9.33 -3.47 2.15
CA VAL A 50 8.76 -3.33 0.79
C VAL A 50 9.73 -2.72 -0.22
N THR A 51 10.81 -2.09 0.23
CA THR A 51 11.86 -1.51 -0.64
C THR A 51 12.91 -2.53 -1.06
N ASP A 52 12.89 -3.72 -0.48
CA ASP A 52 13.84 -4.80 -0.76
C ASP A 52 13.34 -5.63 -1.94
N ARG A 53 14.07 -5.67 -3.04
CA ARG A 53 13.73 -6.54 -4.17
C ARG A 53 14.35 -7.92 -3.98
N ILE A 54 13.53 -8.90 -3.58
CA ILE A 54 13.95 -10.26 -3.23
C ILE A 54 13.48 -11.22 -4.34
N ASP A 55 14.10 -11.10 -5.51
CA ASP A 55 13.84 -11.98 -6.66
C ASP A 55 14.51 -13.36 -6.49
N ALA A 56 14.23 -14.29 -7.41
CA ALA A 56 14.82 -15.63 -7.40
C ALA A 56 16.36 -15.63 -7.34
N ALA A 57 17.02 -14.65 -7.98
CA ALA A 57 18.47 -14.55 -7.98
C ALA A 57 19.01 -14.11 -6.60
N VAL A 58 18.33 -13.19 -5.92
CA VAL A 58 18.64 -12.82 -4.53
C VAL A 58 18.45 -14.02 -3.62
N ILE A 59 17.29 -14.71 -3.71
CA ILE A 59 17.02 -15.91 -2.90
C ILE A 59 18.08 -16.99 -3.13
N ALA A 60 18.50 -17.20 -4.38
CA ALA A 60 19.54 -18.17 -4.70
C ALA A 60 20.90 -17.82 -4.10
N SER A 61 21.21 -16.53 -3.90
CA SER A 61 22.47 -16.05 -3.35
C SER A 61 22.53 -16.08 -1.81
N LEU A 62 21.40 -16.20 -1.12
CA LEU A 62 21.37 -16.22 0.36
C LEU A 62 22.17 -17.37 0.93
N ALA A 63 22.84 -17.15 2.05
CA ALA A 63 23.56 -18.20 2.78
C ALA A 63 22.60 -19.37 3.17
N PRO A 64 23.08 -20.63 3.19
CA PRO A 64 22.24 -21.80 3.52
C PRO A 64 21.58 -21.72 4.91
N ARG A 65 22.12 -20.95 5.83
CA ARG A 65 21.57 -20.75 7.18
C ARG A 65 20.36 -19.84 7.23
N VAL A 66 20.09 -19.02 6.18
CA VAL A 66 18.89 -18.16 6.11
C VAL A 66 17.67 -19.04 5.93
N ARG A 67 16.78 -19.08 6.93
CA ARG A 67 15.58 -19.93 6.95
C ARG A 67 14.27 -19.15 7.01
N LEU A 68 14.32 -17.84 7.27
CA LEU A 68 13.14 -16.99 7.40
C LEU A 68 13.36 -15.61 6.78
N LEU A 69 12.40 -15.17 5.97
CA LEU A 69 12.21 -13.79 5.58
C LEU A 69 10.98 -13.26 6.34
N ALA A 70 11.20 -12.43 7.35
CA ALA A 70 10.15 -11.79 8.14
C ALA A 70 9.85 -10.42 7.50
N ASN A 71 8.81 -10.35 6.67
CA ASN A 71 8.48 -9.14 5.93
C ASN A 71 7.82 -8.09 6.82
N PHE A 72 8.43 -6.91 6.90
CA PHE A 72 7.89 -5.71 7.54
C PHE A 72 6.86 -5.06 6.62
N GLY A 73 5.68 -5.65 6.49
CA GLY A 73 4.60 -5.23 5.59
C GLY A 73 3.58 -6.33 5.36
N VAL A 74 2.40 -5.98 4.85
CA VAL A 74 1.35 -6.96 4.48
C VAL A 74 1.63 -7.55 3.10
N GLY A 75 1.92 -6.69 2.13
CA GLY A 75 2.16 -7.10 0.75
C GLY A 75 3.54 -7.74 0.59
N VAL A 76 3.60 -8.83 -0.14
CA VAL A 76 4.82 -9.64 -0.38
C VAL A 76 5.20 -9.71 -1.87
N SER A 77 4.66 -8.84 -2.70
CA SER A 77 4.89 -8.85 -4.15
C SER A 77 6.35 -8.58 -4.57
N HIS A 78 7.17 -8.08 -3.67
CA HIS A 78 8.62 -7.85 -3.85
C HIS A 78 9.46 -9.10 -3.52
N ILE A 79 8.84 -10.19 -3.04
CA ILE A 79 9.49 -11.45 -2.68
C ILE A 79 9.03 -12.53 -3.65
N ASP A 80 9.97 -13.25 -4.25
CA ASP A 80 9.67 -14.46 -5.04
C ASP A 80 9.35 -15.62 -4.09
N LEU A 81 8.05 -15.82 -3.84
CA LEU A 81 7.56 -16.82 -2.90
C LEU A 81 7.84 -18.26 -3.36
N ASP A 82 7.82 -18.52 -4.66
CA ASP A 82 8.08 -19.86 -5.21
C ASP A 82 9.55 -20.22 -5.04
N ALA A 83 10.46 -19.30 -5.31
CA ALA A 83 11.89 -19.48 -5.06
C ALA A 83 12.19 -19.65 -3.57
N ALA A 84 11.55 -18.88 -2.68
CA ALA A 84 11.70 -19.03 -1.24
C ALA A 84 11.25 -20.42 -0.77
N LYS A 85 10.06 -20.86 -1.23
CA LYS A 85 9.52 -22.19 -0.94
C LYS A 85 10.42 -23.33 -1.45
N ALA A 86 10.93 -23.19 -2.68
CA ALA A 86 11.84 -24.19 -3.26
C ALA A 86 13.15 -24.34 -2.47
N ARG A 87 13.62 -23.27 -1.83
CA ARG A 87 14.79 -23.26 -0.95
C ARG A 87 14.48 -23.62 0.51
N GLY A 88 13.22 -23.89 0.86
CA GLY A 88 12.81 -24.13 2.24
C GLY A 88 12.91 -22.91 3.15
N ILE A 89 12.89 -21.69 2.58
CA ILE A 89 12.89 -20.44 3.33
C ILE A 89 11.43 -20.07 3.60
N ALA A 90 11.09 -19.97 4.89
CA ALA A 90 9.76 -19.50 5.29
C ALA A 90 9.63 -17.99 5.07
N VAL A 91 8.41 -17.53 4.75
CA VAL A 91 8.09 -16.12 4.63
C VAL A 91 6.93 -15.79 5.54
N SER A 92 7.04 -14.73 6.33
CA SER A 92 5.93 -14.17 7.11
C SER A 92 5.68 -12.70 6.74
N ASN A 93 4.50 -12.18 7.10
CA ASN A 93 4.14 -10.79 6.92
C ASN A 93 3.56 -10.18 8.21
N THR A 94 3.05 -8.94 8.16
CA THR A 94 2.52 -8.25 9.34
C THR A 94 1.10 -7.73 9.12
N PRO A 95 0.10 -8.63 8.98
CA PRO A 95 -1.29 -8.24 8.80
C PRO A 95 -1.87 -7.58 10.06
N ASP A 96 -3.06 -6.98 9.91
CA ASP A 96 -3.88 -6.34 10.92
C ASP A 96 -3.32 -5.01 11.46
N VAL A 97 -2.09 -4.97 11.90
CA VAL A 97 -1.47 -3.86 12.62
C VAL A 97 -1.38 -2.54 11.83
N LEU A 98 -1.47 -2.57 10.50
CA LEU A 98 -1.43 -1.38 9.65
C LEU A 98 -2.77 -1.03 8.99
N THR A 99 -3.83 -1.81 9.25
CA THR A 99 -5.12 -1.68 8.60
C THR A 99 -5.71 -0.27 8.76
N ASP A 100 -5.78 0.23 9.97
CA ASP A 100 -6.38 1.52 10.28
C ASP A 100 -5.57 2.68 9.71
N ALA A 101 -4.25 2.68 9.90
CA ALA A 101 -3.38 3.72 9.37
C ALA A 101 -3.47 3.82 7.83
N THR A 102 -3.50 2.69 7.12
CA THR A 102 -3.64 2.69 5.66
C THR A 102 -5.03 3.16 5.22
N ALA A 103 -6.09 2.80 5.95
CA ALA A 103 -7.44 3.29 5.69
C ALA A 103 -7.55 4.80 5.92
N ASP A 104 -6.85 5.36 6.92
CA ASP A 104 -6.78 6.80 7.15
C ASP A 104 -6.10 7.53 5.98
N ILE A 105 -5.01 6.97 5.44
CA ILE A 105 -4.36 7.52 4.23
C ILE A 105 -5.28 7.42 3.01
N ALA A 106 -6.03 6.33 2.83
CA ALA A 106 -6.99 6.22 1.73
C ALA A 106 -8.06 7.32 1.82
N MET A 107 -8.56 7.62 3.01
CA MET A 107 -9.50 8.72 3.23
C MET A 107 -8.86 10.09 3.03
N LEU A 108 -7.62 10.28 3.46
CA LEU A 108 -6.85 11.51 3.22
C LEU A 108 -6.68 11.76 1.72
N LEU A 109 -6.35 10.72 0.95
CA LEU A 109 -6.22 10.80 -0.51
C LEU A 109 -7.56 11.12 -1.19
N LEU A 110 -8.66 10.50 -0.76
CA LEU A 110 -10.00 10.82 -1.25
C LEU A 110 -10.35 12.28 -1.01
N LEU A 111 -10.17 12.76 0.21
CA LEU A 111 -10.44 14.15 0.59
C LEU A 111 -9.48 15.11 -0.11
N GLY A 112 -8.19 14.79 -0.12
CA GLY A 112 -7.15 15.60 -0.73
C GLY A 112 -7.36 15.81 -2.22
N ALA A 113 -7.63 14.73 -2.96
CA ALA A 113 -7.92 14.77 -4.40
C ALA A 113 -9.25 15.50 -4.68
N ALA A 114 -10.33 15.12 -3.98
CA ALA A 114 -11.65 15.72 -4.18
C ALA A 114 -11.70 17.21 -3.86
N ARG A 115 -10.93 17.69 -2.89
CA ARG A 115 -10.96 19.07 -2.41
C ARG A 115 -9.77 19.91 -2.87
N ARG A 116 -8.95 19.41 -3.81
CA ARG A 116 -7.77 20.11 -4.37
C ARG A 116 -6.80 20.56 -3.28
N ALA A 117 -6.59 19.70 -2.24
CA ALA A 117 -5.85 20.08 -1.04
C ALA A 117 -4.37 20.37 -1.35
N GLY A 118 -3.72 19.58 -2.21
CA GLY A 118 -2.33 19.80 -2.61
C GLY A 118 -2.13 21.13 -3.33
N GLU A 119 -3.03 21.49 -4.24
CA GLU A 119 -3.00 22.77 -4.95
C GLU A 119 -3.24 23.95 -3.98
N GLY A 120 -4.23 23.81 -3.08
CA GLY A 120 -4.51 24.84 -2.07
C GLY A 120 -3.32 25.05 -1.11
N GLU A 121 -2.69 23.99 -0.67
CA GLU A 121 -1.51 24.03 0.18
C GLU A 121 -0.30 24.68 -0.52
N ALA A 122 -0.10 24.33 -1.80
CA ALA A 122 0.95 24.93 -2.64
C ALA A 122 0.76 26.44 -2.82
N LEU A 123 -0.48 26.93 -3.07
CA LEU A 123 -0.79 28.36 -3.13
C LEU A 123 -0.43 29.09 -1.84
N MET A 124 -0.75 28.50 -0.69
CA MET A 124 -0.44 29.12 0.63
C MET A 124 1.06 29.18 0.89
N ARG A 125 1.82 28.11 0.58
CA ARG A 125 3.29 28.11 0.75
C ARG A 125 3.98 29.06 -0.20
N ALA A 126 3.52 29.16 -1.44
CA ALA A 126 4.03 30.08 -2.44
C ALA A 126 3.63 31.54 -2.15
N ARG A 127 2.72 31.79 -1.21
CA ARG A 127 2.14 33.13 -0.93
C ARG A 127 1.49 33.78 -2.15
N THR A 128 0.89 32.98 -3.00
CA THR A 128 0.25 33.43 -4.24
C THR A 128 -1.29 33.47 -4.15
N TRP A 129 -1.85 33.13 -3.00
CA TRP A 129 -3.30 33.22 -2.78
C TRP A 129 -3.79 34.68 -2.86
N GLN A 130 -4.73 34.93 -3.79
CA GLN A 130 -5.27 36.28 -4.08
C GLN A 130 -6.52 36.62 -3.28
N GLY A 131 -6.98 35.73 -2.40
CA GLY A 131 -8.20 35.91 -1.61
C GLY A 131 -9.30 34.92 -1.96
N TRP A 132 -10.39 34.99 -1.23
CA TRP A 132 -11.55 34.11 -1.42
C TRP A 132 -12.45 34.64 -2.55
N ALA A 133 -12.96 33.74 -3.39
CA ALA A 133 -14.00 34.03 -4.36
C ALA A 133 -14.97 32.83 -4.48
N PRO A 134 -16.28 33.08 -4.79
CA PRO A 134 -17.31 32.04 -4.84
C PRO A 134 -17.00 30.89 -5.79
N THR A 135 -16.24 31.15 -6.83
CA THR A 135 -15.88 30.17 -7.89
C THR A 135 -14.46 29.71 -7.85
N ALA A 136 -13.65 30.17 -6.87
CA ALA A 136 -12.26 29.77 -6.74
C ALA A 136 -12.12 28.41 -6.09
N MET A 137 -11.20 27.59 -6.60
CA MET A 137 -10.79 26.31 -6.02
C MET A 137 -11.95 25.33 -5.75
N LEU A 138 -13.00 25.36 -6.58
CA LEU A 138 -14.14 24.45 -6.42
C LEU A 138 -13.68 23.00 -6.59
N GLY A 139 -14.00 22.18 -5.60
CA GLY A 139 -13.76 20.74 -5.57
C GLY A 139 -15.07 19.94 -5.57
N THR A 140 -14.96 18.66 -5.33
CA THR A 140 -16.06 17.69 -5.29
C THR A 140 -16.49 17.42 -3.85
N HIS A 141 -17.81 17.48 -3.59
CA HIS A 141 -18.39 17.03 -2.32
C HIS A 141 -18.54 15.51 -2.32
N LEU A 142 -18.09 14.83 -1.25
CA LEU A 142 -18.10 13.35 -1.19
C LEU A 142 -19.45 12.78 -0.73
N GLY A 143 -20.17 13.47 0.15
CA GLY A 143 -21.46 13.01 0.68
C GLY A 143 -22.48 12.74 -0.43
N GLY A 144 -23.21 11.62 -0.30
CA GLY A 144 -24.18 11.17 -1.30
C GLY A 144 -23.61 10.51 -2.55
N LYS A 145 -22.28 10.55 -2.74
CA LYS A 145 -21.62 9.88 -3.87
C LYS A 145 -21.36 8.40 -3.58
N THR A 146 -21.14 7.62 -4.61
CA THR A 146 -20.81 6.19 -4.49
C THR A 146 -19.30 6.01 -4.50
N LEU A 147 -18.78 5.37 -3.45
CA LEU A 147 -17.41 4.87 -3.37
C LEU A 147 -17.39 3.40 -3.76
N GLY A 148 -16.68 3.07 -4.83
CA GLY A 148 -16.32 1.72 -5.21
C GLY A 148 -15.06 1.27 -4.48
N ILE A 149 -15.13 0.17 -3.77
CA ILE A 149 -13.98 -0.49 -3.15
C ILE A 149 -13.59 -1.69 -4.02
N TYR A 150 -12.46 -1.62 -4.69
CA TYR A 150 -11.92 -2.77 -5.41
C TYR A 150 -10.97 -3.55 -4.48
N GLY A 151 -11.47 -4.68 -3.95
CA GLY A 151 -10.78 -5.46 -2.93
C GLY A 151 -11.29 -5.19 -1.52
N MET A 152 -12.38 -5.85 -1.10
CA MET A 152 -12.97 -5.74 0.26
C MET A 152 -12.22 -6.67 1.25
N GLY A 153 -10.90 -6.48 1.36
CA GLY A 153 -10.08 -7.03 2.43
C GLY A 153 -10.13 -6.16 3.70
N ARG A 154 -9.27 -6.42 4.68
CA ARG A 154 -9.22 -5.65 5.95
C ARG A 154 -9.12 -4.14 5.72
N ILE A 155 -8.21 -3.68 4.86
CA ILE A 155 -8.01 -2.25 4.56
C ILE A 155 -9.22 -1.67 3.80
N GLY A 156 -9.72 -2.39 2.79
CA GLY A 156 -10.91 -1.96 2.04
C GLY A 156 -12.15 -1.82 2.92
N GLU A 157 -12.36 -2.75 3.85
CA GLU A 157 -13.44 -2.70 4.84
C GLU A 157 -13.28 -1.51 5.80
N ALA A 158 -12.07 -1.31 6.34
CA ALA A 158 -11.78 -0.19 7.24
C ALA A 158 -11.93 1.18 6.53
N THR A 159 -11.56 1.27 5.25
CA THR A 159 -11.77 2.47 4.41
C THR A 159 -13.26 2.71 4.16
N ALA A 160 -14.01 1.66 3.79
CA ALA A 160 -15.45 1.74 3.57
C ALA A 160 -16.20 2.18 4.84
N ALA A 161 -15.85 1.64 6.01
CA ALA A 161 -16.44 2.03 7.29
C ALA A 161 -16.25 3.54 7.58
N ARG A 162 -15.07 4.08 7.29
CA ARG A 162 -14.80 5.53 7.43
C ARG A 162 -15.60 6.35 6.42
N ALA A 163 -15.68 5.89 5.18
CA ALA A 163 -16.40 6.58 4.10
C ALA A 163 -17.90 6.70 4.38
N VAL A 164 -18.51 5.72 5.04
CA VAL A 164 -19.91 5.81 5.52
C VAL A 164 -20.10 6.99 6.45
N GLY A 165 -19.14 7.28 7.34
CA GLY A 165 -19.18 8.44 8.23
C GLY A 165 -19.17 9.79 7.47
N PHE A 166 -18.69 9.83 6.22
CA PHE A 166 -18.76 10.97 5.31
C PHE A 166 -20.02 10.99 4.44
N GLY A 167 -20.98 10.09 4.69
CA GLY A 167 -22.24 10.02 3.95
C GLY A 167 -22.13 9.41 2.54
N MET A 168 -21.07 8.66 2.26
CA MET A 168 -20.91 7.96 0.98
C MET A 168 -21.71 6.65 0.95
N ARG A 169 -22.17 6.24 -0.23
CA ARG A 169 -22.71 4.91 -0.50
C ARG A 169 -21.57 3.99 -0.90
N ILE A 170 -21.56 2.76 -0.37
CA ILE A 170 -20.48 1.81 -0.65
C ILE A 170 -20.97 0.73 -1.62
N VAL A 171 -20.23 0.58 -2.71
CA VAL A 171 -20.28 -0.62 -3.56
C VAL A 171 -18.90 -1.27 -3.54
N TYR A 172 -18.83 -2.59 -3.69
CA TYR A 172 -17.54 -3.24 -3.73
C TYR A 172 -17.50 -4.42 -4.68
N HIS A 173 -16.30 -4.65 -5.22
CA HIS A 173 -15.94 -5.85 -5.96
C HIS A 173 -14.85 -6.63 -5.21
N ALA A 174 -15.02 -7.94 -5.09
CA ALA A 174 -14.08 -8.85 -4.47
C ALA A 174 -14.31 -10.26 -5.02
N ARG A 175 -13.38 -11.20 -4.78
CA ARG A 175 -13.51 -12.61 -5.19
C ARG A 175 -14.75 -13.31 -4.62
N SER A 176 -15.23 -12.86 -3.47
CA SER A 176 -16.42 -13.37 -2.81
C SER A 176 -17.09 -12.27 -1.99
N PRO A 177 -18.41 -12.35 -1.74
CA PRO A 177 -19.10 -11.42 -0.87
C PRO A 177 -18.54 -11.48 0.55
N ARG A 178 -18.57 -10.33 1.23
CA ARG A 178 -18.23 -10.23 2.65
C ARG A 178 -19.49 -10.29 3.48
N HIS A 179 -19.45 -11.11 4.49
CA HIS A 179 -20.52 -11.25 5.46
C HIS A 179 -20.17 -10.47 6.74
N HIS A 180 -21.18 -9.95 7.41
CA HIS A 180 -21.05 -9.27 8.71
C HIS A 180 -20.22 -7.96 8.67
N LEU A 181 -20.34 -7.19 7.58
CA LEU A 181 -19.89 -5.80 7.59
C LEU A 181 -20.71 -5.00 8.60
N GLY A 182 -20.08 -4.17 9.41
CA GLY A 182 -20.77 -3.31 10.39
C GLY A 182 -21.53 -2.12 9.75
N PHE A 183 -21.66 -2.09 8.42
CA PHE A 183 -22.28 -1.05 7.64
C PHE A 183 -22.90 -1.63 6.36
N HIS A 184 -23.76 -0.84 5.68
CA HIS A 184 -24.36 -1.26 4.42
C HIS A 184 -23.37 -1.08 3.26
N ALA A 185 -23.11 -2.15 2.49
CA ALA A 185 -22.33 -2.15 1.26
C ALA A 185 -22.92 -3.16 0.26
N GLU A 186 -23.00 -2.78 -1.00
CA GLU A 186 -23.52 -3.63 -2.08
C GLU A 186 -22.35 -4.39 -2.74
N PHE A 187 -22.41 -5.72 -2.73
CA PHE A 187 -21.47 -6.57 -3.46
C PHE A 187 -21.84 -6.62 -4.94
N ILE A 188 -20.88 -6.36 -5.82
CA ILE A 188 -21.05 -6.49 -7.27
C ILE A 188 -20.03 -7.52 -7.75
N ALA A 189 -20.54 -8.70 -8.11
CA ALA A 189 -19.69 -9.84 -8.53
C ALA A 189 -19.06 -9.61 -9.91
N ASP A 190 -19.80 -8.97 -10.83
CA ASP A 190 -19.33 -8.63 -12.17
C ASP A 190 -18.56 -7.30 -12.14
N ALA A 191 -17.27 -7.34 -12.46
CA ALA A 191 -16.45 -6.15 -12.53
C ALA A 191 -16.98 -5.14 -13.58
N ASP A 192 -17.53 -5.60 -14.68
CA ASP A 192 -18.08 -4.75 -15.73
C ASP A 192 -19.32 -3.97 -15.27
N ALA A 193 -20.10 -4.53 -14.37
CA ALA A 193 -21.21 -3.86 -13.71
C ALA A 193 -20.76 -2.95 -12.54
N PHE A 194 -19.57 -3.20 -11.99
CA PHE A 194 -19.01 -2.43 -10.87
C PHE A 194 -18.48 -1.06 -11.31
N TRP A 195 -17.69 -0.98 -12.40
CA TRP A 195 -17.00 0.23 -12.80
C TRP A 195 -17.93 1.44 -13.01
N PRO A 196 -19.08 1.33 -13.71
CA PRO A 196 -19.98 2.46 -13.92
C PRO A 196 -20.61 3.03 -12.64
N ARG A 197 -20.54 2.28 -11.54
CA ARG A 197 -21.07 2.70 -10.23
C ARG A 197 -20.07 3.54 -9.41
N CYS A 198 -18.78 3.54 -9.79
CA CYS A 198 -17.69 4.10 -9.01
C CYS A 198 -17.39 5.54 -9.39
N TYR A 199 -18.16 6.52 -8.85
CA TYR A 199 -17.75 7.92 -8.96
C TYR A 199 -16.48 8.22 -8.18
N LEU A 200 -16.31 7.55 -7.03
CA LEU A 200 -15.07 7.47 -6.28
C LEU A 200 -14.61 6.00 -6.34
N LEU A 201 -13.35 5.76 -6.62
CA LEU A 201 -12.77 4.41 -6.69
C LEU A 201 -11.56 4.33 -5.77
N SER A 202 -11.55 3.34 -4.87
CA SER A 202 -10.39 3.07 -4.00
C SER A 202 -9.89 1.64 -4.19
N LEU A 203 -8.58 1.50 -4.44
CA LEU A 203 -7.93 0.25 -4.76
C LEU A 203 -7.29 -0.37 -3.52
N HIS A 204 -7.69 -1.61 -3.20
CA HIS A 204 -7.21 -2.38 -2.04
C HIS A 204 -6.93 -3.86 -2.39
N ALA A 205 -6.83 -4.17 -3.67
CA ALA A 205 -6.48 -5.51 -4.14
C ALA A 205 -4.97 -5.75 -4.11
N PRO A 206 -4.51 -7.00 -3.90
CA PRO A 206 -3.10 -7.33 -4.06
C PRO A 206 -2.67 -7.23 -5.53
N LEU A 207 -1.38 -6.97 -5.76
CA LEU A 207 -0.78 -7.07 -7.08
C LEU A 207 -0.59 -8.55 -7.44
N THR A 208 -1.16 -8.93 -8.57
CA THR A 208 -1.04 -10.24 -9.23
C THR A 208 -0.99 -10.01 -10.73
N ASP A 209 -0.72 -11.04 -11.53
CA ASP A 209 -0.77 -10.92 -13.00
C ASP A 209 -2.15 -10.49 -13.50
N ALA A 210 -3.21 -10.92 -12.82
CA ALA A 210 -4.60 -10.55 -13.17
C ALA A 210 -4.98 -9.11 -12.79
N THR A 211 -4.24 -8.49 -11.87
CA THR A 211 -4.53 -7.12 -11.39
C THR A 211 -3.51 -6.08 -11.84
N ARG A 212 -2.44 -6.52 -12.49
CA ARG A 212 -1.44 -5.61 -13.09
C ARG A 212 -2.07 -4.81 -14.23
N GLY A 213 -1.94 -3.48 -14.18
CA GLY A 213 -2.54 -2.58 -15.17
C GLY A 213 -4.07 -2.62 -15.18
N LEU A 214 -4.70 -3.07 -14.09
CA LEU A 214 -6.16 -3.19 -13.98
C LEU A 214 -6.87 -1.88 -14.34
N ILE A 215 -6.36 -0.75 -13.86
CA ILE A 215 -6.90 0.57 -14.18
C ILE A 215 -6.19 1.10 -15.43
N GLY A 216 -6.52 0.49 -16.54
CA GLY A 216 -6.11 0.93 -17.87
C GLY A 216 -7.24 1.67 -18.60
N ALA A 217 -7.00 2.05 -19.85
CA ALA A 217 -7.94 2.85 -20.67
C ALA A 217 -9.36 2.26 -20.71
N ALA A 218 -9.49 0.94 -20.87
CA ALA A 218 -10.78 0.26 -20.95
C ALA A 218 -11.62 0.39 -19.65
N VAL A 219 -10.98 0.33 -18.49
CA VAL A 219 -11.67 0.53 -17.20
C VAL A 219 -11.96 2.01 -16.98
N ILE A 220 -11.02 2.90 -17.29
CA ILE A 220 -11.20 4.35 -17.17
C ILE A 220 -12.42 4.82 -17.97
N GLU A 221 -12.62 4.31 -19.19
CA GLU A 221 -13.79 4.64 -20.02
C GLU A 221 -15.13 4.17 -19.42
N ARG A 222 -15.12 3.21 -18.53
CA ARG A 222 -16.33 2.72 -17.84
C ARG A 222 -16.65 3.47 -16.55
N LEU A 223 -15.67 4.15 -15.97
CA LEU A 223 -15.92 4.98 -14.78
C LEU A 223 -16.81 6.17 -15.15
N PRO A 224 -17.61 6.71 -14.23
CA PRO A 224 -18.34 7.96 -14.49
C PRO A 224 -17.39 9.11 -14.88
N PRO A 225 -17.76 9.97 -15.83
CA PRO A 225 -16.94 11.15 -16.17
C PRO A 225 -16.63 11.99 -14.95
N GLY A 226 -15.38 12.40 -14.80
CA GLY A 226 -14.91 13.16 -13.63
C GLY A 226 -14.75 12.31 -12.36
N ALA A 227 -14.71 10.99 -12.48
CA ALA A 227 -14.44 10.10 -11.34
C ALA A 227 -13.11 10.42 -10.66
N ILE A 228 -13.00 10.05 -9.37
CA ILE A 228 -11.78 10.20 -8.58
C ILE A 228 -11.23 8.81 -8.26
N VAL A 229 -9.95 8.60 -8.55
CA VAL A 229 -9.26 7.31 -8.32
C VAL A 229 -8.27 7.46 -7.17
N VAL A 230 -8.28 6.51 -6.23
CA VAL A 230 -7.34 6.45 -5.09
C VAL A 230 -6.63 5.10 -5.06
N ASN A 231 -5.31 5.13 -4.86
CA ASN A 231 -4.49 3.94 -4.74
C ASN A 231 -3.58 4.00 -3.51
N THR A 232 -3.80 3.07 -2.58
CA THR A 232 -2.95 2.78 -1.42
C THR A 232 -2.44 1.34 -1.42
N ALA A 233 -2.63 0.61 -2.54
CA ALA A 233 -2.27 -0.80 -2.64
C ALA A 233 -0.90 -1.00 -3.29
N ARG A 234 -0.82 -0.93 -4.62
CA ARG A 234 0.43 -1.00 -5.41
C ARG A 234 0.29 -0.14 -6.66
N GLY A 235 1.37 0.55 -7.04
CA GLY A 235 1.40 1.42 -8.23
C GLY A 235 1.01 0.66 -9.48
N GLU A 236 1.54 -0.53 -9.66
CA GLU A 236 1.35 -1.37 -10.84
C GLU A 236 -0.08 -1.88 -11.07
N LEU A 237 -1.03 -1.58 -10.17
CA LEU A 237 -2.46 -1.78 -10.43
C LEU A 237 -3.00 -0.79 -11.47
N ILE A 238 -2.28 0.29 -11.71
CA ILE A 238 -2.64 1.36 -12.63
C ILE A 238 -1.70 1.31 -13.84
N ASP A 239 -2.27 1.51 -15.02
CA ASP A 239 -1.54 1.90 -16.22
C ASP A 239 -1.32 3.41 -16.15
N ASP A 240 -0.07 3.80 -15.88
CA ASP A 240 0.30 5.20 -15.66
C ASP A 240 -0.02 6.07 -16.89
N ASP A 241 0.26 5.60 -18.11
CA ASP A 241 -0.02 6.34 -19.34
C ASP A 241 -1.52 6.58 -19.51
N ALA A 242 -2.35 5.57 -19.24
CA ALA A 242 -3.79 5.68 -19.36
C ALA A 242 -4.38 6.64 -18.30
N LEU A 243 -3.91 6.57 -17.04
CA LEU A 243 -4.41 7.44 -15.99
C LEU A 243 -3.97 8.90 -16.21
N ILE A 244 -2.72 9.14 -16.60
CA ILE A 244 -2.18 10.47 -16.88
C ILE A 244 -2.98 11.13 -18.02
N ALA A 245 -3.17 10.46 -19.16
CA ALA A 245 -3.96 10.96 -20.26
C ALA A 245 -5.42 11.27 -19.85
N ALA A 246 -6.00 10.44 -18.99
CA ALA A 246 -7.35 10.65 -18.48
C ALA A 246 -7.45 11.86 -17.52
N LEU A 247 -6.40 12.11 -16.72
CA LEU A 247 -6.30 13.29 -15.86
C LEU A 247 -6.11 14.57 -16.67
N GLU A 248 -5.26 14.55 -17.70
CA GLU A 248 -5.03 15.68 -18.61
C GLU A 248 -6.29 16.07 -19.38
N SER A 249 -7.05 15.08 -19.86
CA SER A 249 -8.31 15.33 -20.58
C SER A 249 -9.50 15.67 -19.66
N GLY A 250 -9.37 15.49 -18.34
CA GLY A 250 -10.47 15.64 -17.38
C GLY A 250 -11.44 14.45 -17.39
N ARG A 251 -11.18 13.37 -18.14
CA ARG A 251 -11.96 12.13 -18.10
C ARG A 251 -12.00 11.53 -16.69
N ILE A 252 -10.85 11.54 -16.01
CA ILE A 252 -10.72 11.38 -14.57
C ILE A 252 -10.56 12.77 -13.95
N GLY A 253 -11.40 13.10 -12.99
CA GLY A 253 -11.43 14.43 -12.39
C GLY A 253 -10.24 14.67 -11.46
N ALA A 254 -9.81 13.65 -10.70
CA ALA A 254 -8.63 13.73 -9.85
C ALA A 254 -8.10 12.33 -9.48
N ALA A 255 -6.84 12.26 -9.06
CA ALA A 255 -6.25 11.05 -8.48
C ALA A 255 -5.55 11.34 -7.15
N GLY A 256 -5.71 10.43 -6.17
CA GLY A 256 -4.99 10.41 -4.91
C GLY A 256 -4.09 9.16 -4.84
N LEU A 257 -2.78 9.33 -4.83
CA LEU A 257 -1.83 8.22 -4.97
C LEU A 257 -0.83 8.22 -3.80
N ASP A 258 -0.73 7.09 -3.11
CA ASP A 258 0.29 6.85 -2.07
C ASP A 258 1.39 5.88 -2.58
N VAL A 259 1.14 5.21 -3.70
CA VAL A 259 2.01 4.18 -4.26
C VAL A 259 2.16 4.37 -5.77
N PHE A 260 3.34 4.01 -6.31
CA PHE A 260 3.70 4.28 -7.70
C PHE A 260 4.44 3.10 -8.31
N THR A 261 4.35 2.96 -9.63
CA THR A 261 5.22 2.03 -10.37
C THR A 261 6.66 2.50 -10.28
N GLY A 262 7.56 1.61 -9.88
CA GLY A 262 9.00 1.88 -9.86
C GLY A 262 9.50 2.75 -8.71
N GLU A 263 8.76 2.83 -7.60
CA GLU A 263 9.22 3.55 -6.39
C GLU A 263 10.70 3.34 -6.07
N PRO A 264 11.43 4.38 -5.66
CA PRO A 264 11.02 5.78 -5.46
C PRO A 264 11.00 6.64 -6.74
N ALA A 265 11.43 6.12 -7.88
CA ALA A 265 11.47 6.82 -9.16
C ALA A 265 10.11 6.71 -9.88
N PHE A 266 9.11 7.44 -9.37
CA PHE A 266 7.78 7.47 -9.96
C PHE A 266 7.72 8.36 -11.23
N ASP A 267 6.67 8.20 -12.03
CA ASP A 267 6.47 9.02 -13.22
C ASP A 267 6.24 10.51 -12.88
N ALA A 268 7.21 11.34 -13.26
CA ALA A 268 7.22 12.77 -12.93
C ALA A 268 6.04 13.56 -13.52
N ARG A 269 5.35 13.03 -14.54
CA ARG A 269 4.15 13.64 -15.11
C ARG A 269 3.06 13.82 -14.07
N TYR A 270 2.90 12.91 -13.13
CA TYR A 270 1.94 13.06 -12.03
C TYR A 270 2.17 14.34 -11.21
N ALA A 271 3.44 14.69 -10.94
CA ALA A 271 3.77 15.87 -10.16
C ALA A 271 3.44 17.20 -10.88
N ALA A 272 3.32 17.17 -12.20
CA ALA A 272 2.96 18.33 -13.01
C ALA A 272 1.43 18.55 -13.12
N LEU A 273 0.61 17.56 -12.75
CA LEU A 273 -0.84 17.63 -12.87
C LEU A 273 -1.48 18.27 -11.63
N PRO A 274 -2.29 19.34 -11.77
CA PRO A 274 -2.88 20.03 -10.63
C PRO A 274 -3.99 19.21 -9.94
N ASN A 275 -4.57 18.24 -10.64
CA ASN A 275 -5.63 17.36 -10.15
C ASN A 275 -5.11 16.03 -9.56
N THR A 276 -3.86 16.02 -9.11
CA THR A 276 -3.28 14.91 -8.35
C THR A 276 -3.04 15.31 -6.88
N PHE A 277 -3.18 14.35 -5.97
CA PHE A 277 -2.75 14.47 -4.59
C PHE A 277 -1.86 13.28 -4.26
N LEU A 278 -0.56 13.54 -4.11
CA LEU A 278 0.50 12.52 -4.07
C LEU A 278 1.11 12.43 -2.68
N LEU A 279 1.28 11.21 -2.18
CA LEU A 279 1.96 10.93 -0.92
C LEU A 279 3.07 9.89 -1.15
N PRO A 280 4.20 9.96 -0.42
CA PRO A 280 5.35 9.10 -0.64
C PRO A 280 5.27 7.81 0.20
N HIS A 281 4.30 6.95 -0.09
CA HIS A 281 4.06 5.64 0.54
C HIS A 281 3.91 5.75 2.07
N LEU A 282 2.94 6.55 2.50
CA LEU A 282 2.66 6.84 3.91
C LEU A 282 1.63 5.91 4.56
N GLY A 283 1.08 4.94 3.85
CA GLY A 283 -0.01 4.07 4.32
C GLY A 283 0.17 3.51 5.73
N SER A 284 1.39 3.18 6.14
CA SER A 284 1.71 2.70 7.50
C SER A 284 2.49 3.69 8.35
N ALA A 285 2.69 4.93 7.91
CA ALA A 285 3.70 5.84 8.47
C ALA A 285 3.25 6.54 9.76
N THR A 286 2.87 5.79 10.78
CA THR A 286 2.77 6.27 12.16
C THR A 286 3.76 5.56 13.05
N THR A 287 4.14 6.18 14.16
CA THR A 287 5.06 5.58 15.15
C THR A 287 4.48 4.28 15.71
N GLU A 288 3.20 4.31 16.04
CA GLU A 288 2.48 3.18 16.64
C GLU A 288 2.41 2.01 15.64
N THR A 289 1.98 2.29 14.42
CA THR A 289 1.81 1.27 13.38
C THR A 289 3.14 0.62 13.01
N ARG A 290 4.18 1.42 12.71
CA ARG A 290 5.49 0.87 12.34
C ARG A 290 6.16 0.15 13.50
N THR A 291 5.94 0.59 14.73
CA THR A 291 6.38 -0.17 15.92
C THR A 291 5.65 -1.51 16.01
N ALA A 292 4.32 -1.53 15.87
CA ALA A 292 3.53 -2.76 15.90
C ALA A 292 3.91 -3.73 14.76
N MET A 293 4.16 -3.23 13.54
CA MET A 293 4.65 -4.03 12.42
C MET A 293 5.98 -4.70 12.74
N GLY A 294 6.95 -3.95 13.29
CA GLY A 294 8.25 -4.51 13.65
C GLY A 294 8.15 -5.56 14.76
N LEU A 295 7.38 -5.29 15.80
CA LEU A 295 7.15 -6.25 16.88
C LEU A 295 6.45 -7.52 16.37
N ARG A 296 5.51 -7.40 15.41
CA ARG A 296 4.84 -8.53 14.76
C ARG A 296 5.82 -9.36 13.92
N ALA A 297 6.72 -8.72 13.15
CA ALA A 297 7.77 -9.42 12.41
C ALA A 297 8.70 -10.19 13.35
N LEU A 298 9.11 -9.60 14.48
CA LEU A 298 9.91 -10.28 15.49
C LEU A 298 9.14 -11.42 16.16
N ALA A 299 7.83 -11.28 16.40
CA ALA A 299 7.02 -12.37 16.97
C ALA A 299 6.92 -13.58 16.02
N ASN A 300 6.83 -13.35 14.70
CA ASN A 300 6.92 -14.43 13.72
C ASN A 300 8.28 -15.13 13.77
N ALA A 301 9.38 -14.38 13.93
CA ALA A 301 10.71 -14.94 14.08
C ALA A 301 10.87 -15.72 15.40
N ASP A 302 10.35 -15.21 16.51
CA ASP A 302 10.34 -15.92 17.80
C ASP A 302 9.61 -17.27 17.69
N ALA A 303 8.43 -17.29 17.09
CA ALA A 303 7.64 -18.50 16.88
C ALA A 303 8.41 -19.51 16.01
N PHE A 304 8.99 -19.04 14.91
CA PHE A 304 9.76 -19.89 14.00
C PHE A 304 10.93 -20.56 14.68
N PHE A 305 11.77 -19.81 15.41
CA PHE A 305 12.94 -20.38 16.11
C PHE A 305 12.58 -21.14 17.37
N GLY A 306 11.42 -20.85 17.98
CA GLY A 306 10.85 -21.61 19.08
C GLY A 306 10.23 -22.96 18.67
N GLY A 307 10.17 -23.26 17.37
CA GLY A 307 9.51 -24.47 16.85
C GLY A 307 7.99 -24.42 16.93
N HIS A 308 7.43 -23.22 17.02
CA HIS A 308 5.98 -22.97 17.02
C HIS A 308 5.48 -22.54 15.64
N GLU A 309 4.18 -22.66 15.43
CA GLU A 309 3.54 -22.11 14.23
C GLU A 309 3.65 -20.58 14.21
N MET A 310 4.11 -20.03 13.10
CA MET A 310 4.18 -18.58 12.92
C MET A 310 2.76 -17.99 12.79
N PRO A 311 2.43 -16.93 13.54
CA PRO A 311 1.09 -16.30 13.47
C PRO A 311 0.69 -15.87 12.05
N ASP A 312 1.67 -15.46 11.24
CA ASP A 312 1.41 -14.83 9.94
C ASP A 312 2.27 -15.45 8.82
N ARG A 313 2.33 -16.75 8.79
CA ARG A 313 3.05 -17.48 7.75
C ARG A 313 2.40 -17.26 6.38
N VAL A 314 3.23 -16.94 5.38
CA VAL A 314 2.82 -16.81 3.97
C VAL A 314 3.16 -18.08 3.19
N VAL A 315 4.38 -18.59 3.33
CA VAL A 315 4.88 -19.86 2.77
C VAL A 315 5.78 -20.58 3.76
#